data_779fc008da5edbcd5e74391eeab476de
#
_entry.id   779fc008da5edbcd5e74391eeab476de
#
_cell.length_a   1.000
_cell.length_b   1.000
_cell.length_c   1.000
_cell.angle_alpha   90.00
_cell.angle_beta   90.00
_cell.angle_gamma   90.00
#
_symmetry.space_group_name_H-M   'P 1'
#
loop_
_entity.id
_entity.type
_entity.pdbx_description
1 polymer ?
#
loop_
_entity_poly.entity_id
_entity_poly.type
_entity_poly.pdbx_seq_one_letter_code
_entity_poly.pdbx_strand_id
1 'polypeptide(L)'
;KPITRLTLADVVTPAGIDAPFDVQYQTADITDPASAAEAIAPDTDVIYLLAAVVSAHAEEDFDFGYKVNMHGHLNVLERARALGTQPVVVFTSSIAVYGGEVPQPFTDDSFLNPQISYGTQKAIGELLLNDYSRRGFIDGRGFRLPTISVRPGKPNRAASGFMSSILREPLQGQTANCPVDPDFHHFYLSPRKCVENLVKGAEIPREDLGMNHCMTMPGRMWTIRQMIDAMTAVAGPEPAKLITWEPQPEIDHILKGWRNDIRPQKAARLGLEPDDSFEDNIRYFLEDDLPA
;
A
#
# COMPACT_ATOMS: atom_id res chain seq x y z
N LYS A 1 -22.49 -7.39 -5.64
CA LYS A 1 -22.77 -8.16 -6.87
C LYS A 1 -21.68 -9.26 -7.01
N PRO A 2 -21.97 -10.44 -7.62
CA PRO A 2 -20.93 -11.39 -7.94
C PRO A 2 -19.99 -10.80 -8.99
N ILE A 3 -18.70 -11.13 -8.88
CA ILE A 3 -17.70 -10.78 -9.91
C ILE A 3 -17.98 -11.64 -11.13
N THR A 4 -18.13 -11.03 -12.30
CA THR A 4 -18.33 -11.72 -13.58
C THR A 4 -17.09 -11.68 -14.46
N ARG A 5 -16.28 -10.60 -14.33
CA ARG A 5 -15.04 -10.40 -15.06
C ARG A 5 -14.05 -9.63 -14.20
N LEU A 6 -12.77 -10.01 -14.25
CA LEU A 6 -11.63 -9.29 -13.69
C LEU A 6 -10.63 -8.99 -14.82
N THR A 7 -10.24 -7.74 -14.97
CA THR A 7 -9.12 -7.36 -15.85
C THR A 7 -7.91 -7.03 -14.98
N LEU A 8 -6.82 -7.78 -15.19
CA LEU A 8 -5.52 -7.51 -14.59
C LEU A 8 -4.67 -6.74 -15.60
N ALA A 9 -4.30 -5.51 -15.25
CA ALA A 9 -3.53 -4.62 -16.12
C ALA A 9 -2.24 -4.16 -15.44
N ASP A 10 -1.10 -4.29 -16.11
CA ASP A 10 0.21 -3.83 -15.64
C ASP A 10 1.08 -3.48 -16.85
N VAL A 11 2.20 -2.76 -16.65
CA VAL A 11 3.19 -2.49 -17.71
C VAL A 11 3.93 -3.76 -18.18
N VAL A 12 3.88 -4.83 -17.39
CA VAL A 12 4.27 -6.18 -17.76
C VAL A 12 3.05 -7.08 -17.80
N THR A 13 3.05 -8.10 -18.66
CA THR A 13 1.93 -9.05 -18.73
C THR A 13 1.74 -9.73 -17.38
N PRO A 14 0.57 -9.57 -16.72
CA PRO A 14 0.31 -10.20 -15.43
C PRO A 14 0.36 -11.73 -15.50
N ALA A 15 0.77 -12.38 -14.41
CA ALA A 15 0.74 -13.83 -14.30
C ALA A 15 -0.70 -14.36 -14.28
N GLY A 16 -0.92 -15.55 -14.83
CA GLY A 16 -2.22 -16.21 -14.84
C GLY A 16 -2.66 -16.59 -13.39
N ILE A 17 -3.94 -16.39 -13.10
CA ILE A 17 -4.58 -16.84 -11.88
C ILE A 17 -5.76 -17.76 -12.22
N ASP A 18 -6.06 -18.71 -11.32
CA ASP A 18 -7.29 -19.51 -11.38
C ASP A 18 -8.41 -18.78 -10.63
N ALA A 19 -9.56 -18.63 -11.28
CA ALA A 19 -10.70 -17.92 -10.70
C ALA A 19 -12.03 -18.49 -11.24
N PRO A 20 -13.13 -18.42 -10.47
CA PRO A 20 -14.44 -18.92 -10.89
C PRO A 20 -15.18 -17.96 -11.85
N PHE A 21 -14.52 -16.95 -12.40
CA PHE A 21 -15.05 -15.94 -13.32
C PHE A 21 -14.03 -15.64 -14.43
N ASP A 22 -14.45 -14.90 -15.47
CA ASP A 22 -13.56 -14.52 -16.57
C ASP A 22 -12.42 -13.61 -16.08
N VAL A 23 -11.18 -13.98 -16.43
CA VAL A 23 -9.98 -13.19 -16.13
C VAL A 23 -9.28 -12.77 -17.40
N GLN A 24 -9.18 -11.47 -17.60
CA GLN A 24 -8.51 -10.87 -18.74
C GLN A 24 -7.16 -10.28 -18.31
N TYR A 25 -6.15 -10.45 -19.15
CA TYR A 25 -4.79 -9.97 -18.89
C TYR A 25 -4.42 -8.93 -19.95
N GLN A 26 -3.97 -7.77 -19.50
CA GLN A 26 -3.66 -6.66 -20.39
C GLN A 26 -2.34 -6.00 -20.02
N THR A 27 -1.47 -5.79 -21.01
CA THR A 27 -0.33 -4.91 -20.84
C THR A 27 -0.78 -3.48 -21.07
N ALA A 28 -0.64 -2.63 -20.05
CA ALA A 28 -1.10 -1.24 -20.09
C ALA A 28 -0.16 -0.30 -19.33
N ASP A 29 0.17 0.81 -19.96
CA ASP A 29 0.90 1.92 -19.33
C ASP A 29 -0.09 3.05 -19.00
N ILE A 30 -0.38 3.26 -17.73
CA ILE A 30 -1.30 4.33 -17.29
C ILE A 30 -0.79 5.74 -17.61
N THR A 31 0.50 5.91 -17.95
CA THR A 31 1.06 7.20 -18.35
C THR A 31 0.67 7.61 -19.77
N ASP A 32 0.20 6.67 -20.57
CA ASP A 32 -0.44 6.91 -21.86
C ASP A 32 -1.96 6.91 -21.71
N PRO A 33 -2.66 8.06 -21.98
CA PRO A 33 -4.12 8.13 -21.86
C PRO A 33 -4.88 7.11 -22.70
N ALA A 34 -4.37 6.74 -23.86
CA ALA A 34 -5.01 5.77 -24.74
C ALA A 34 -4.92 4.36 -24.15
N SER A 35 -3.73 3.97 -23.67
CA SER A 35 -3.50 2.69 -22.99
C SER A 35 -4.32 2.57 -21.71
N ALA A 36 -4.40 3.63 -20.89
CA ALA A 36 -5.26 3.68 -19.70
C ALA A 36 -6.75 3.54 -20.08
N ALA A 37 -7.18 4.14 -21.19
CA ALA A 37 -8.55 4.04 -21.65
C ALA A 37 -8.93 2.64 -22.16
N GLU A 38 -8.00 1.95 -22.80
CA GLU A 38 -8.18 0.57 -23.27
C GLU A 38 -8.25 -0.43 -22.10
N ALA A 39 -7.47 -0.20 -21.04
CA ALA A 39 -7.45 -1.06 -19.85
C ALA A 39 -8.76 -1.04 -19.05
N ILE A 40 -9.58 0.01 -19.19
CA ILE A 40 -10.82 0.19 -18.43
C ILE A 40 -12.01 0.09 -19.38
N ALA A 41 -12.68 -1.05 -19.37
CA ALA A 41 -13.83 -1.32 -20.21
C ALA A 41 -15.04 -0.41 -19.89
N PRO A 42 -15.95 -0.15 -20.86
CA PRO A 42 -17.10 0.72 -20.63
C PRO A 42 -18.07 0.27 -19.55
N ASP A 43 -18.11 -1.01 -19.24
CA ASP A 43 -18.98 -1.65 -18.24
C ASP A 43 -18.26 -1.94 -16.91
N THR A 44 -17.13 -1.28 -16.64
CA THR A 44 -16.38 -1.45 -15.40
C THR A 44 -17.14 -0.87 -14.21
N ASP A 45 -17.43 -1.70 -13.20
CA ASP A 45 -18.04 -1.29 -11.94
C ASP A 45 -17.01 -0.80 -10.90
N VAL A 46 -15.82 -1.43 -10.83
CA VAL A 46 -14.80 -1.16 -9.81
C VAL A 46 -13.42 -1.08 -10.43
N ILE A 47 -12.63 -0.08 -10.02
CA ILE A 47 -11.24 0.11 -10.42
C ILE A 47 -10.37 0.11 -9.16
N TYR A 48 -9.43 -0.83 -9.06
CA TYR A 48 -8.36 -0.80 -8.06
C TYR A 48 -7.13 -0.12 -8.66
N LEU A 49 -6.89 1.13 -8.31
CA LEU A 49 -5.75 1.91 -8.77
C LEU A 49 -4.55 1.67 -7.85
N LEU A 50 -3.80 0.61 -8.17
CA LEU A 50 -2.66 0.13 -7.37
C LEU A 50 -1.31 0.50 -8.01
N ALA A 51 -1.29 0.77 -9.32
CA ALA A 51 -0.09 1.09 -10.07
C ALA A 51 0.61 2.33 -9.49
N ALA A 52 1.88 2.21 -9.16
CA ALA A 52 2.69 3.31 -8.66
C ALA A 52 4.20 3.03 -8.73
N VAL A 53 4.98 4.08 -8.86
CA VAL A 53 6.42 4.07 -8.58
C VAL A 53 6.61 4.23 -7.07
N VAL A 54 7.44 3.35 -6.47
CA VAL A 54 7.68 3.31 -5.02
C VAL A 54 8.58 4.44 -4.52
N SER A 55 8.61 4.65 -3.20
CA SER A 55 9.16 5.85 -2.55
C SER A 55 10.58 6.23 -2.97
N ALA A 56 11.56 5.34 -2.87
CA ALA A 56 12.94 5.70 -3.20
C ALA A 56 13.12 5.92 -4.71
N HIS A 57 12.44 5.14 -5.56
CA HIS A 57 12.51 5.34 -7.00
C HIS A 57 11.90 6.68 -7.42
N ALA A 58 10.77 7.09 -6.81
CA ALA A 58 10.16 8.40 -7.08
C ALA A 58 10.98 9.59 -6.55
N GLU A 59 11.88 9.36 -5.59
CA GLU A 59 12.83 10.36 -5.10
C GLU A 59 14.06 10.45 -5.99
N GLU A 60 14.57 9.30 -6.49
CA GLU A 60 15.71 9.22 -7.41
C GLU A 60 15.37 9.76 -8.81
N ASP A 61 14.17 9.44 -9.34
CA ASP A 61 13.67 9.88 -10.63
C ASP A 61 12.36 10.67 -10.44
N PHE A 62 12.53 11.94 -10.16
CA PHE A 62 11.44 12.87 -9.89
C PHE A 62 10.42 12.94 -11.03
N ASP A 63 10.88 13.09 -12.27
CA ASP A 63 10.02 13.25 -13.45
C ASP A 63 9.22 11.97 -13.71
N PHE A 64 9.85 10.81 -13.61
CA PHE A 64 9.18 9.53 -13.76
C PHE A 64 8.17 9.28 -12.63
N GLY A 65 8.53 9.63 -11.38
CA GLY A 65 7.62 9.60 -10.25
C GLY A 65 6.34 10.39 -10.52
N TYR A 66 6.45 11.64 -10.97
CA TYR A 66 5.29 12.48 -11.31
C TYR A 66 4.53 11.96 -12.53
N LYS A 67 5.24 11.48 -13.55
CA LYS A 67 4.63 10.91 -14.74
C LYS A 67 3.69 9.75 -14.39
N VAL A 68 4.13 8.83 -13.53
CA VAL A 68 3.32 7.65 -13.14
C VAL A 68 2.32 8.00 -12.04
N ASN A 69 2.80 8.52 -10.88
CA ASN A 69 1.98 8.65 -9.67
C ASN A 69 1.01 9.83 -9.69
N MET A 70 1.21 10.81 -10.57
CA MET A 70 0.29 11.94 -10.72
C MET A 70 -0.43 11.89 -12.07
N HIS A 71 0.29 11.99 -13.19
CA HIS A 71 -0.34 12.03 -14.51
C HIS A 71 -0.98 10.70 -14.88
N GLY A 72 -0.34 9.56 -14.57
CA GLY A 72 -0.94 8.23 -14.79
C GLY A 72 -2.22 8.02 -13.98
N HIS A 73 -2.22 8.42 -12.69
CA HIS A 73 -3.43 8.39 -11.87
C HIS A 73 -4.52 9.30 -12.43
N LEU A 74 -4.17 10.50 -12.88
CA LEU A 74 -5.13 11.41 -13.51
C LEU A 74 -5.74 10.81 -14.78
N ASN A 75 -4.96 10.12 -15.63
CA ASN A 75 -5.47 9.45 -16.82
C ASN A 75 -6.53 8.37 -16.47
N VAL A 76 -6.30 7.59 -15.40
CA VAL A 76 -7.26 6.60 -14.91
C VAL A 76 -8.54 7.29 -14.41
N LEU A 77 -8.43 8.38 -13.64
CA LEU A 77 -9.58 9.14 -13.16
C LEU A 77 -10.36 9.80 -14.31
N GLU A 78 -9.70 10.33 -15.32
CA GLU A 78 -10.33 10.90 -16.53
C GLU A 78 -11.06 9.82 -17.33
N ARG A 79 -10.48 8.62 -17.45
CA ARG A 79 -11.17 7.49 -18.07
C ARG A 79 -12.41 7.08 -17.26
N ALA A 80 -12.28 6.96 -15.94
CA ALA A 80 -13.41 6.64 -15.05
C ALA A 80 -14.53 7.68 -15.18
N ARG A 81 -14.18 8.97 -15.23
CA ARG A 81 -15.13 10.07 -15.48
C ARG A 81 -15.83 9.93 -16.84
N ALA A 82 -15.08 9.57 -17.87
CA ALA A 82 -15.62 9.42 -19.24
C ALA A 82 -16.60 8.24 -19.37
N LEU A 83 -16.60 7.26 -18.46
CA LEU A 83 -17.61 6.19 -18.44
C LEU A 83 -19.01 6.72 -18.15
N GLY A 84 -19.15 7.77 -17.34
CA GLY A 84 -20.45 8.34 -16.95
C GLY A 84 -21.28 7.44 -16.02
N THR A 85 -20.75 6.29 -15.62
CA THR A 85 -21.42 5.29 -14.74
C THR A 85 -21.13 5.48 -13.27
N GLN A 86 -20.23 6.40 -12.91
CA GLN A 86 -19.78 6.63 -11.54
C GLN A 86 -19.17 5.35 -10.91
N PRO A 87 -18.13 4.76 -11.52
CA PRO A 87 -17.53 3.54 -11.00
C PRO A 87 -16.92 3.76 -9.62
N VAL A 88 -16.84 2.68 -8.82
CA VAL A 88 -16.04 2.68 -7.59
C VAL A 88 -14.56 2.75 -7.95
N VAL A 89 -13.81 3.67 -7.33
CA VAL A 89 -12.36 3.75 -7.49
C VAL A 89 -11.69 3.60 -6.13
N VAL A 90 -10.95 2.51 -5.95
CA VAL A 90 -10.13 2.22 -4.77
C VAL A 90 -8.70 2.67 -5.06
N PHE A 91 -8.24 3.68 -4.36
CA PHE A 91 -6.90 4.27 -4.52
C PHE A 91 -6.00 3.93 -3.35
N THR A 92 -4.83 3.37 -3.63
CA THR A 92 -3.80 3.14 -2.61
C THR A 92 -2.94 4.38 -2.44
N SER A 93 -3.22 5.13 -1.37
CA SER A 93 -2.35 6.18 -0.83
C SER A 93 -1.32 5.56 0.14
N SER A 94 -0.67 6.34 0.97
CA SER A 94 0.39 5.89 1.87
C SER A 94 0.44 6.75 3.13
N ILE A 95 0.88 6.19 4.24
CA ILE A 95 1.25 6.98 5.43
C ILE A 95 2.41 7.96 5.17
N ALA A 96 3.11 7.85 4.05
CA ALA A 96 4.11 8.82 3.60
C ALA A 96 3.54 10.22 3.29
N VAL A 97 2.22 10.39 3.27
CA VAL A 97 1.56 11.70 3.21
C VAL A 97 1.70 12.49 4.51
N TYR A 98 2.03 11.81 5.62
CA TYR A 98 2.33 12.41 6.91
C TYR A 98 3.82 12.69 7.05
N GLY A 99 4.18 13.77 7.73
CA GLY A 99 5.59 14.07 7.99
C GLY A 99 5.82 15.47 8.54
N GLY A 100 7.10 15.82 8.69
CA GLY A 100 7.53 17.13 9.16
C GLY A 100 7.17 17.40 10.64
N GLU A 101 7.12 18.67 10.99
CA GLU A 101 6.86 19.16 12.36
C GLU A 101 5.35 19.28 12.65
N VAL A 102 4.59 18.26 12.35
CA VAL A 102 3.14 18.19 12.64
C VAL A 102 2.94 17.50 14.00
N PRO A 103 1.99 17.97 14.84
CA PRO A 103 1.71 17.30 16.11
C PRO A 103 1.33 15.83 15.94
N GLN A 104 1.82 15.00 16.86
CA GLN A 104 1.43 13.59 16.96
C GLN A 104 0.45 13.38 18.12
N PRO A 105 -0.38 12.33 18.12
CA PRO A 105 -0.48 11.29 17.07
C PRO A 105 -1.11 11.79 15.77
N PHE A 106 -0.73 11.18 14.63
CA PHE A 106 -1.46 11.38 13.39
C PHE A 106 -2.79 10.64 13.43
N THR A 107 -3.84 11.33 13.02
CA THR A 107 -5.19 10.80 12.86
C THR A 107 -5.65 10.95 11.41
N ASP A 108 -6.85 10.48 11.08
CA ASP A 108 -7.42 10.66 9.74
C ASP A 108 -7.60 12.13 9.35
N ASP A 109 -7.77 13.02 10.35
CA ASP A 109 -7.98 14.46 10.17
C ASP A 109 -6.68 15.28 10.26
N SER A 110 -5.52 14.63 10.46
CA SER A 110 -4.24 15.32 10.51
C SER A 110 -3.91 15.96 9.18
N PHE A 111 -3.30 17.15 9.24
CA PHE A 111 -2.81 17.84 8.06
C PHE A 111 -1.77 17.01 7.32
N LEU A 112 -1.92 16.88 6.00
CA LEU A 112 -0.95 16.19 5.16
C LEU A 112 0.26 17.09 4.93
N ASN A 113 1.44 16.62 5.30
CA ASN A 113 2.70 17.36 5.15
C ASN A 113 3.83 16.40 4.71
N PRO A 114 3.74 15.84 3.50
CA PRO A 114 4.73 14.90 2.99
C PRO A 114 6.12 15.53 2.91
N GLN A 115 7.16 14.75 3.19
CA GLN A 115 8.56 15.19 3.17
C GLN A 115 9.37 14.53 2.05
N ILE A 116 8.72 13.77 1.17
CA ILE A 116 9.31 13.10 0.01
C ILE A 116 8.38 13.20 -1.19
N SER A 117 8.94 13.14 -2.40
CA SER A 117 8.20 13.25 -3.67
C SER A 117 7.05 12.25 -3.78
N TYR A 118 7.29 10.99 -3.40
CA TYR A 118 6.27 9.94 -3.36
C TYR A 118 5.07 10.32 -2.47
N GLY A 119 5.32 10.79 -1.26
CA GLY A 119 4.27 11.24 -0.34
C GLY A 119 3.47 12.41 -0.90
N THR A 120 4.15 13.37 -1.54
CA THR A 120 3.52 14.50 -2.23
C THR A 120 2.61 14.03 -3.35
N GLN A 121 3.09 13.11 -4.20
CA GLN A 121 2.32 12.54 -5.31
C GLN A 121 1.07 11.79 -4.81
N LYS A 122 1.18 11.03 -3.71
CA LYS A 122 0.05 10.34 -3.08
C LYS A 122 -0.96 11.34 -2.49
N ALA A 123 -0.50 12.41 -1.84
CA ALA A 123 -1.37 13.47 -1.31
C ALA A 123 -2.13 14.21 -2.44
N ILE A 124 -1.49 14.49 -3.56
CA ILE A 124 -2.16 15.02 -4.77
C ILE A 124 -3.23 14.04 -5.26
N GLY A 125 -2.91 12.74 -5.31
CA GLY A 125 -3.87 11.70 -5.69
C GLY A 125 -5.11 11.66 -4.79
N GLU A 126 -4.96 11.85 -3.47
CA GLU A 126 -6.08 11.97 -2.53
C GLU A 126 -6.96 13.18 -2.81
N LEU A 127 -6.36 14.34 -3.10
CA LEU A 127 -7.09 15.55 -3.44
C LEU A 127 -7.89 15.37 -4.74
N LEU A 128 -7.28 14.78 -5.76
CA LEU A 128 -7.95 14.45 -7.02
C LEU A 128 -9.13 13.49 -6.79
N LEU A 129 -8.90 12.39 -6.06
CA LEU A 129 -9.93 11.41 -5.73
C LEU A 129 -11.14 12.05 -5.03
N ASN A 130 -10.88 12.91 -4.04
CA ASN A 130 -11.92 13.64 -3.31
C ASN A 130 -12.69 14.60 -4.22
N ASP A 131 -12.01 15.34 -5.11
CA ASP A 131 -12.68 16.28 -6.01
C ASP A 131 -13.54 15.56 -7.05
N TYR A 132 -13.02 14.51 -7.67
CA TYR A 132 -13.76 13.69 -8.63
C TYR A 132 -14.98 13.01 -7.97
N SER A 133 -14.82 12.55 -6.72
CA SER A 133 -15.92 11.96 -5.94
C SER A 133 -16.98 13.02 -5.59
N ARG A 134 -16.57 14.18 -5.08
CA ARG A 134 -17.46 15.30 -4.76
C ARG A 134 -18.27 15.76 -5.99
N ARG A 135 -17.66 15.74 -7.17
CA ARG A 135 -18.29 16.08 -8.43
C ARG A 135 -19.24 14.99 -8.96
N GLY A 136 -19.25 13.81 -8.33
CA GLY A 136 -20.08 12.68 -8.77
C GLY A 136 -19.55 11.99 -10.03
N PHE A 137 -18.29 12.17 -10.38
CA PHE A 137 -17.67 11.51 -11.53
C PHE A 137 -17.32 10.06 -11.23
N ILE A 138 -16.92 9.80 -9.99
CA ILE A 138 -16.57 8.49 -9.46
C ILE A 138 -17.16 8.31 -8.05
N ASP A 139 -17.13 7.09 -7.53
CA ASP A 139 -17.32 6.78 -6.12
C ASP A 139 -15.95 6.32 -5.54
N GLY A 140 -15.16 7.29 -5.07
CA GLY A 140 -13.77 7.10 -4.67
C GLY A 140 -13.60 6.66 -3.22
N ARG A 141 -12.55 5.83 -2.97
CA ARG A 141 -12.05 5.44 -1.64
C ARG A 141 -10.54 5.44 -1.64
N GLY A 142 -9.93 6.29 -0.80
CA GLY A 142 -8.47 6.38 -0.67
C GLY A 142 -7.99 5.72 0.63
N PHE A 143 -7.02 4.83 0.53
CA PHE A 143 -6.45 4.15 1.70
C PHE A 143 -4.98 4.49 1.85
N ARG A 144 -4.62 5.18 2.95
CA ARG A 144 -3.22 5.42 3.35
C ARG A 144 -2.69 4.13 3.94
N LEU A 145 -1.93 3.38 3.14
CA LEU A 145 -1.39 2.09 3.55
C LEU A 145 -0.29 2.27 4.60
N PRO A 146 -0.30 1.45 5.68
CA PRO A 146 0.86 1.23 6.54
C PRO A 146 2.06 0.66 5.78
N THR A 147 3.17 0.44 6.48
CA THR A 147 4.22 -0.42 5.94
C THR A 147 3.72 -1.85 5.87
N ILE A 148 3.61 -2.37 4.66
CA ILE A 148 3.17 -3.75 4.43
C ILE A 148 4.36 -4.69 4.67
N SER A 149 4.19 -5.67 5.57
CA SER A 149 5.19 -6.66 5.98
C SER A 149 4.50 -7.94 6.49
N VAL A 150 4.92 -9.15 6.11
CA VAL A 150 6.11 -9.49 5.32
C VAL A 150 5.74 -9.50 3.83
N ARG A 151 6.40 -8.68 3.01
CA ARG A 151 6.15 -8.65 1.56
C ARG A 151 6.90 -9.79 0.87
N PRO A 152 6.25 -10.54 -0.04
CA PRO A 152 6.89 -11.55 -0.86
C PRO A 152 7.83 -10.97 -1.92
N GLY A 153 8.49 -11.86 -2.64
CA GLY A 153 9.30 -11.54 -3.80
C GLY A 153 10.68 -10.98 -3.46
N LYS A 154 11.32 -10.36 -4.43
CA LYS A 154 12.67 -9.80 -4.29
C LYS A 154 12.64 -8.44 -3.61
N PRO A 155 13.74 -8.03 -2.91
CA PRO A 155 13.88 -6.68 -2.41
C PRO A 155 13.63 -5.64 -3.50
N ASN A 156 12.89 -4.60 -3.18
CA ASN A 156 12.64 -3.47 -4.06
C ASN A 156 13.28 -2.18 -3.49
N ARG A 157 13.18 -1.09 -4.26
CA ARG A 157 13.71 0.23 -3.89
C ARG A 157 12.86 1.01 -2.87
N ALA A 158 12.01 0.36 -2.09
CA ALA A 158 11.30 1.03 -1.00
C ALA A 158 12.23 1.22 0.19
N ALA A 159 12.26 2.43 0.79
CA ALA A 159 13.05 2.70 1.99
C ALA A 159 12.70 1.77 3.15
N SER A 160 11.44 1.32 3.24
CA SER A 160 10.94 0.31 4.19
C SER A 160 11.26 -1.14 3.79
N GLY A 161 12.04 -1.36 2.74
CA GLY A 161 12.34 -2.71 2.21
C GLY A 161 12.93 -3.64 3.26
N PHE A 162 13.87 -3.13 4.08
CA PHE A 162 14.53 -3.90 5.13
C PHE A 162 13.54 -4.48 6.15
N MET A 163 12.41 -3.82 6.43
CA MET A 163 11.38 -4.27 7.39
C MET A 163 10.67 -5.57 6.96
N SER A 164 10.74 -5.92 5.69
CA SER A 164 10.34 -7.25 5.21
C SER A 164 11.52 -8.17 5.03
N SER A 165 12.68 -7.66 4.56
CA SER A 165 13.88 -8.46 4.30
C SER A 165 14.40 -9.16 5.55
N ILE A 166 14.42 -8.50 6.72
CA ILE A 166 14.88 -9.07 8.00
C ILE A 166 14.06 -10.26 8.49
N LEU A 167 12.93 -10.54 7.86
CA LEU A 167 12.06 -11.68 8.13
C LEU A 167 12.04 -12.65 6.94
N ARG A 168 11.77 -12.11 5.75
CA ARG A 168 11.60 -12.89 4.52
C ARG A 168 12.85 -13.69 4.16
N GLU A 169 14.03 -13.07 4.14
CA GLU A 169 15.29 -13.74 3.80
C GLU A 169 15.68 -14.78 4.85
N PRO A 170 15.68 -14.47 6.18
CA PRO A 170 15.95 -15.47 7.21
C PRO A 170 14.99 -16.66 7.20
N LEU A 171 13.69 -16.47 6.95
CA LEU A 171 12.72 -17.55 6.82
C LEU A 171 13.02 -18.47 5.61
N GLN A 172 13.82 -17.98 4.65
CA GLN A 172 14.30 -18.73 3.49
C GLN A 172 15.75 -19.21 3.66
N GLY A 173 16.33 -19.12 4.86
CA GLY A 173 17.71 -19.53 5.14
C GLY A 173 18.79 -18.57 4.59
N GLN A 174 18.44 -17.32 4.28
CA GLN A 174 19.35 -16.30 3.76
C GLN A 174 19.65 -15.24 4.83
N THR A 175 20.82 -14.62 4.76
CA THR A 175 21.17 -13.51 5.65
C THR A 175 20.45 -12.23 5.26
N ALA A 176 20.09 -11.42 6.25
CA ALA A 176 19.54 -10.08 6.04
C ALA A 176 20.14 -9.08 7.03
N ASN A 177 20.33 -7.83 6.59
CA ASN A 177 20.81 -6.76 7.46
C ASN A 177 19.65 -5.92 8.00
N CYS A 178 19.62 -5.70 9.31
CA CYS A 178 18.80 -4.72 9.98
C CYS A 178 19.60 -3.45 10.24
N PRO A 179 19.33 -2.33 9.56
CA PRO A 179 20.13 -1.12 9.69
C PRO A 179 19.72 -0.22 10.86
N VAL A 180 18.76 -0.63 11.68
CA VAL A 180 18.18 0.18 12.76
C VAL A 180 18.26 -0.53 14.11
N ASP A 181 18.05 0.23 15.19
CA ASP A 181 17.97 -0.31 16.54
C ASP A 181 16.81 -1.29 16.71
N PRO A 182 16.96 -2.37 17.52
CA PRO A 182 15.87 -3.30 17.83
C PRO A 182 14.60 -2.64 18.40
N ASP A 183 14.72 -1.50 19.06
CA ASP A 183 13.59 -0.78 19.64
C ASP A 183 12.97 0.25 18.66
N PHE A 184 13.52 0.37 17.46
CA PHE A 184 12.87 1.13 16.39
C PHE A 184 11.49 0.55 16.12
N HIS A 185 10.46 1.40 16.17
CA HIS A 185 9.08 1.01 15.98
C HIS A 185 8.47 1.69 14.76
N HIS A 186 7.53 1.02 14.13
CA HIS A 186 6.81 1.55 12.98
C HIS A 186 5.40 0.98 12.90
N PHE A 187 4.59 1.48 11.95
CA PHE A 187 3.19 1.12 11.78
C PHE A 187 3.03 0.11 10.64
N TYR A 188 2.53 -1.09 10.93
CA TYR A 188 2.51 -2.24 10.02
C TYR A 188 1.12 -2.82 9.78
N LEU A 189 1.00 -3.52 8.64
CA LEU A 189 -0.12 -4.36 8.26
C LEU A 189 0.42 -5.51 7.37
N SER A 190 -0.17 -6.71 7.49
CA SER A 190 0.17 -7.83 6.59
C SER A 190 -0.38 -7.63 5.18
N PRO A 191 0.21 -8.29 4.15
CA PRO A 191 -0.35 -8.31 2.80
C PRO A 191 -1.79 -8.87 2.78
N ARG A 192 -2.06 -9.98 3.51
CA ARG A 192 -3.38 -10.62 3.57
C ARG A 192 -4.43 -9.65 4.09
N LYS A 193 -4.20 -9.02 5.25
CA LYS A 193 -5.11 -8.03 5.83
C LYS A 193 -5.26 -6.78 4.95
N CYS A 194 -4.19 -6.36 4.29
CA CYS A 194 -4.25 -5.26 3.34
C CYS A 194 -5.23 -5.57 2.20
N VAL A 195 -5.13 -6.75 1.58
CA VAL A 195 -6.03 -7.18 0.49
C VAL A 195 -7.47 -7.32 0.98
N GLU A 196 -7.69 -7.99 2.13
CA GLU A 196 -9.03 -8.10 2.74
C GLU A 196 -9.67 -6.72 2.95
N ASN A 197 -8.92 -5.76 3.50
CA ASN A 197 -9.40 -4.41 3.74
C ASN A 197 -9.62 -3.62 2.44
N LEU A 198 -8.82 -3.81 1.38
CA LEU A 198 -9.05 -3.18 0.08
C LEU A 198 -10.35 -3.69 -0.57
N VAL A 199 -10.59 -5.01 -0.51
CA VAL A 199 -11.82 -5.61 -1.03
C VAL A 199 -13.03 -5.12 -0.25
N LYS A 200 -13.01 -5.22 1.09
CA LYS A 200 -14.07 -4.72 1.98
C LYS A 200 -14.28 -3.21 1.83
N GLY A 201 -13.20 -2.48 1.64
CA GLY A 201 -13.21 -1.04 1.44
C GLY A 201 -13.96 -0.60 0.20
N ALA A 202 -13.94 -1.40 -0.88
CA ALA A 202 -14.72 -1.13 -2.09
C ALA A 202 -16.23 -1.21 -1.84
N GLU A 203 -16.66 -1.96 -0.84
CA GLU A 203 -18.06 -2.20 -0.50
C GLU A 203 -18.64 -1.19 0.52
N ILE A 204 -17.79 -0.32 1.11
CA ILE A 204 -18.23 0.70 2.05
C ILE A 204 -19.23 1.63 1.36
N PRO A 205 -20.46 1.84 1.91
CA PRO A 205 -21.41 2.79 1.35
C PRO A 205 -20.82 4.20 1.26
N ARG A 206 -21.11 4.90 0.15
CA ARG A 206 -20.59 6.26 -0.09
C ARG A 206 -20.97 7.23 1.03
N GLU A 207 -22.18 7.14 1.53
CA GLU A 207 -22.71 7.98 2.61
C GLU A 207 -21.93 7.85 3.92
N ASP A 208 -21.31 6.69 4.18
CA ASP A 208 -20.53 6.44 5.39
C ASP A 208 -19.11 7.03 5.31
N LEU A 209 -18.66 7.38 4.10
CA LEU A 209 -17.32 7.96 3.89
C LEU A 209 -17.23 9.44 4.35
N GLY A 210 -18.35 10.14 4.40
CA GLY A 210 -18.39 11.58 4.68
C GLY A 210 -17.77 12.42 3.56
N MET A 211 -17.27 13.62 3.88
CA MET A 211 -16.71 14.53 2.86
C MET A 211 -15.29 14.17 2.42
N ASN A 212 -14.49 13.59 3.30
CA ASN A 212 -13.14 13.11 2.96
C ASN A 212 -13.21 11.61 2.71
N HIS A 213 -13.06 11.19 1.46
CA HIS A 213 -13.10 9.78 1.06
C HIS A 213 -11.78 9.03 1.34
N CYS A 214 -10.77 9.73 1.87
CA CYS A 214 -9.48 9.12 2.22
C CYS A 214 -9.41 8.82 3.72
N MET A 215 -8.74 7.72 4.07
CA MET A 215 -8.54 7.27 5.45
C MET A 215 -7.26 6.47 5.57
N THR A 216 -6.71 6.43 6.79
CA THR A 216 -5.56 5.56 7.08
C THR A 216 -6.07 4.14 7.32
N MET A 217 -5.51 3.17 6.60
CA MET A 217 -5.83 1.76 6.80
C MET A 217 -5.39 1.31 8.19
N PRO A 218 -6.17 0.46 8.89
CA PRO A 218 -5.78 -0.02 10.20
C PRO A 218 -4.45 -0.74 10.17
N GLY A 219 -3.69 -0.61 11.23
CA GLY A 219 -2.42 -1.30 11.42
C GLY A 219 -2.06 -1.29 12.90
N ARG A 220 -0.90 -1.84 13.23
CA ARG A 220 -0.38 -1.85 14.60
C ARG A 220 1.07 -1.36 14.64
N MET A 221 1.42 -0.75 15.77
CA MET A 221 2.79 -0.36 16.08
C MET A 221 3.56 -1.57 16.61
N TRP A 222 4.68 -1.90 15.95
CA TRP A 222 5.57 -2.98 16.35
C TRP A 222 7.02 -2.50 16.35
N THR A 223 7.83 -2.96 17.31
CA THR A 223 9.28 -2.78 17.28
C THR A 223 9.92 -3.87 16.43
N ILE A 224 11.14 -3.62 15.93
CA ILE A 224 11.94 -4.65 15.24
C ILE A 224 12.13 -5.88 16.15
N ARG A 225 12.39 -5.67 17.44
CA ARG A 225 12.49 -6.74 18.44
C ARG A 225 11.24 -7.61 18.45
N GLN A 226 10.05 -6.99 18.57
CA GLN A 226 8.77 -7.73 18.57
C GLN A 226 8.56 -8.53 17.28
N MET A 227 8.96 -7.98 16.13
CA MET A 227 8.87 -8.68 14.84
C MET A 227 9.77 -9.93 14.81
N ILE A 228 11.00 -9.83 15.32
CA ILE A 228 11.95 -10.95 15.40
C ILE A 228 11.50 -11.98 16.44
N ASP A 229 10.97 -11.54 17.58
CA ASP A 229 10.41 -12.44 18.60
C ASP A 229 9.21 -13.22 18.04
N ALA A 230 8.32 -12.57 17.29
CA ALA A 230 7.21 -13.23 16.59
C ALA A 230 7.70 -14.27 15.56
N MET A 231 8.71 -13.92 14.76
CA MET A 231 9.35 -14.87 13.83
C MET A 231 9.93 -16.07 14.58
N THR A 232 10.60 -15.83 15.70
CA THR A 232 11.19 -16.88 16.55
C THR A 232 10.11 -17.76 17.16
N ALA A 233 9.00 -17.20 17.60
CA ALA A 233 7.87 -17.94 18.16
C ALA A 233 7.20 -18.87 17.12
N VAL A 234 7.11 -18.45 15.86
CA VAL A 234 6.44 -19.20 14.79
C VAL A 234 7.39 -20.20 14.10
N ALA A 235 8.60 -19.78 13.78
CA ALA A 235 9.54 -20.55 12.94
C ALA A 235 10.77 -21.09 13.70
N GLY A 236 10.83 -20.88 15.02
CA GLY A 236 11.98 -21.26 15.83
C GLY A 236 13.13 -20.25 15.79
N PRO A 237 14.22 -20.48 16.56
CA PRO A 237 15.29 -19.49 16.75
C PRO A 237 16.29 -19.40 15.61
N GLU A 238 16.32 -20.36 14.68
CA GLU A 238 17.37 -20.43 13.66
C GLU A 238 17.33 -19.26 12.67
N PRO A 239 16.16 -18.81 12.15
CA PRO A 239 16.11 -17.68 11.26
C PRO A 239 16.66 -16.38 11.87
N ALA A 240 16.42 -16.12 13.16
CA ALA A 240 16.89 -14.91 13.83
C ALA A 240 18.42 -14.79 13.86
N LYS A 241 19.16 -15.90 13.81
CA LYS A 241 20.64 -15.92 13.77
C LYS A 241 21.22 -15.42 12.44
N LEU A 242 20.39 -15.34 11.38
CA LEU A 242 20.77 -14.86 10.06
C LEU A 242 20.65 -13.35 9.90
N ILE A 243 20.19 -12.64 10.94
CA ILE A 243 20.06 -11.18 10.94
C ILE A 243 21.40 -10.55 11.37
N THR A 244 21.95 -9.69 10.52
CA THR A 244 23.10 -8.83 10.85
C THR A 244 22.61 -7.43 11.23
N TRP A 245 23.46 -6.66 11.93
CA TRP A 245 23.10 -5.35 12.49
C TRP A 245 24.14 -4.30 12.08
N GLU A 246 24.16 -3.99 10.78
CA GLU A 246 25.09 -3.01 10.22
C GLU A 246 24.37 -1.71 9.89
N PRO A 247 24.71 -0.57 10.54
CA PRO A 247 24.10 0.72 10.24
C PRO A 247 24.25 1.11 8.77
N GLN A 248 23.20 1.68 8.18
CA GLN A 248 23.20 2.24 6.83
C GLN A 248 22.82 3.72 6.92
N PRO A 249 23.78 4.66 6.79
CA PRO A 249 23.54 6.09 6.99
C PRO A 249 22.45 6.68 6.10
N GLU A 250 22.33 6.21 4.87
CA GLU A 250 21.28 6.60 3.92
C GLU A 250 19.87 6.20 4.39
N ILE A 251 19.73 5.02 4.99
CA ILE A 251 18.47 4.58 5.57
C ILE A 251 18.15 5.39 6.83
N ASP A 252 19.13 5.57 7.72
CA ASP A 252 18.97 6.37 8.93
C ASP A 252 18.52 7.82 8.61
N HIS A 253 19.10 8.43 7.57
CA HIS A 253 18.70 9.77 7.13
C HIS A 253 17.21 9.84 6.72
N ILE A 254 16.73 8.85 5.96
CA ILE A 254 15.34 8.77 5.54
C ILE A 254 14.41 8.55 6.74
N LEU A 255 14.78 7.64 7.65
CA LEU A 255 13.96 7.27 8.80
C LEU A 255 13.82 8.38 9.84
N LYS A 256 14.80 9.27 9.96
CA LYS A 256 14.72 10.46 10.85
C LYS A 256 13.56 11.39 10.51
N GLY A 257 13.15 11.43 9.24
CA GLY A 257 11.98 12.19 8.79
C GLY A 257 10.64 11.50 9.04
N TRP A 258 10.64 10.21 9.38
CA TRP A 258 9.41 9.45 9.57
C TRP A 258 8.77 9.73 10.92
N ARG A 259 7.44 9.83 10.90
CA ARG A 259 6.61 9.98 12.08
C ARG A 259 5.76 8.73 12.22
N ASN A 260 5.80 8.11 13.39
CA ASN A 260 5.34 6.74 13.57
C ASN A 260 4.11 6.60 14.47
N ASP A 261 3.76 7.59 15.30
CA ASP A 261 2.55 7.50 16.14
C ASP A 261 1.31 7.81 15.29
N ILE A 262 0.72 6.77 14.72
CA ILE A 262 -0.44 6.84 13.82
C ILE A 262 -1.61 6.12 14.49
N ARG A 263 -2.74 6.81 14.65
CA ARG A 263 -3.94 6.31 15.34
C ARG A 263 -5.18 6.50 14.48
N PRO A 264 -5.39 5.65 13.45
CA PRO A 264 -6.55 5.74 12.58
C PRO A 264 -7.81 5.33 13.35
N GLN A 265 -8.90 6.04 13.12
CA GLN A 265 -10.19 5.74 13.73
C GLN A 265 -11.29 5.50 12.70
N LYS A 266 -11.23 6.20 11.57
CA LYS A 266 -12.27 6.15 10.54
C LYS A 266 -12.39 4.76 9.94
N ALA A 267 -11.28 4.16 9.52
CA ALA A 267 -11.29 2.83 8.92
C ALA A 267 -11.84 1.77 9.87
N ALA A 268 -11.46 1.83 11.17
CA ALA A 268 -11.99 0.91 12.19
C ALA A 268 -13.52 1.07 12.39
N ARG A 269 -14.04 2.32 12.42
CA ARG A 269 -15.49 2.56 12.48
C ARG A 269 -16.24 2.00 11.27
N LEU A 270 -15.58 1.94 10.12
CA LEU A 270 -16.11 1.38 8.88
C LEU A 270 -15.88 -0.15 8.77
N GLY A 271 -15.40 -0.78 9.85
CA GLY A 271 -15.26 -2.22 9.97
C GLY A 271 -14.02 -2.79 9.31
N LEU A 272 -13.02 -1.99 8.97
CA LEU A 272 -11.71 -2.48 8.55
C LEU A 272 -10.87 -2.86 9.78
N GLU A 273 -10.02 -3.87 9.67
CA GLU A 273 -9.33 -4.49 10.80
C GLU A 273 -7.82 -4.58 10.59
N PRO A 274 -7.00 -4.37 11.64
CA PRO A 274 -5.57 -4.68 11.60
C PRO A 274 -5.33 -6.19 11.79
N ASP A 275 -4.07 -6.62 11.70
CA ASP A 275 -3.66 -7.94 12.20
C ASP A 275 -3.84 -8.01 13.73
N ASP A 276 -4.14 -9.19 14.25
CA ASP A 276 -4.28 -9.40 15.70
C ASP A 276 -2.91 -9.45 16.39
N SER A 277 -1.93 -10.08 15.75
CA SER A 277 -0.56 -10.22 16.24
C SER A 277 0.45 -10.13 15.10
N PHE A 278 1.76 -9.95 15.41
CA PHE A 278 2.80 -10.05 14.38
C PHE A 278 3.12 -11.49 13.99
N GLU A 279 2.83 -12.45 14.86
CA GLU A 279 2.89 -13.88 14.58
C GLU A 279 1.97 -14.26 13.42
N ASP A 280 0.81 -13.59 13.28
CA ASP A 280 -0.09 -13.81 12.15
C ASP A 280 0.54 -13.32 10.84
N ASN A 281 1.25 -12.19 10.85
CA ASN A 281 1.98 -11.72 9.67
C ASN A 281 3.03 -12.75 9.20
N ILE A 282 3.70 -13.42 10.15
CA ILE A 282 4.66 -14.49 9.84
C ILE A 282 3.94 -15.72 9.29
N ARG A 283 2.85 -16.18 9.94
CA ARG A 283 2.06 -17.34 9.45
C ARG A 283 1.51 -17.09 8.06
N TYR A 284 0.95 -15.92 7.81
CA TYR A 284 0.41 -15.55 6.50
C TYR A 284 1.49 -15.60 5.42
N PHE A 285 2.68 -15.08 5.70
CA PHE A 285 3.78 -15.17 4.76
C PHE A 285 4.21 -16.61 4.47
N LEU A 286 4.26 -17.48 5.50
CA LEU A 286 4.60 -18.89 5.33
C LEU A 286 3.56 -19.65 4.52
N GLU A 287 2.26 -19.33 4.71
CA GLU A 287 1.14 -20.00 4.07
C GLU A 287 0.93 -19.53 2.62
N ASP A 288 1.04 -18.21 2.38
CA ASP A 288 0.66 -17.61 1.09
C ASP A 288 1.84 -17.53 0.13
N ASP A 289 3.07 -17.31 0.63
CA ASP A 289 4.21 -16.85 -0.17
C ASP A 289 5.42 -17.78 -0.13
N LEU A 290 5.48 -18.72 0.83
CA LEU A 290 6.48 -19.78 0.89
C LEU A 290 5.81 -21.14 0.69
N PRO A 291 5.71 -21.62 -0.57
CA PRO A 291 5.19 -22.97 -0.81
C PRO A 291 6.08 -24.01 -0.13
N ALA A 292 5.46 -25.03 0.46
CA ALA A 292 6.09 -26.14 1.17
C ALA A 292 7.03 -26.96 0.27
#